data_d9aba1b519f8146d40a0072600ef9e9a
#
_entry.id   d9aba1b519f8146d40a0072600ef9e9a
#
_cell.length_a   1.000
_cell.length_b   1.000
_cell.length_c   1.000
_cell.angle_alpha   90.00
_cell.angle_beta   90.00
_cell.angle_gamma   90.00
#
_symmetry.space_group_name_H-M   'P 1'
#
loop_
_entity.id
_entity.type
_entity.pdbx_description
1 polymer ?
#
loop_
_entity_poly.entity_id
_entity_poly.type
_entity_poly.pdbx_seq_one_letter_code
_entity_poly.pdbx_strand_id
1 'polypeptide(L)'
;MAKAKFERTKPHCNIGTIGHVDHGKTTLTAAITAVLAARVAGNTATDFANIDKAPEERERGITISTAHVEYETEKRHYAHVDCPGHADYVKNMITGAAQMDGAILVVAATDGVMAQTKEHILLSRQVGVPYIIVFLNKCDMVDDPELIELVEMEVTEQLEEYGFNDCPIIKGSALKALEDPNGEWGDKIMELMDTVDSYIPDPERDTDKPFLMPVEDVFTITGRGTVATGRVERGTLHLNDELEILGVKEDVLKTVVTGIEMFRKQLDEAMAGDNIGALLRGVNRDQIVRGQVIAKPGTVTCHHKFTAQVYVLTKDEGGRHTPFFNNYRPQFYFRTTDVTGVCELPAGTEMCMPGDNVEMTIELIHPVAMEQGLTFAIREGGRTVGSGRVATIIE
;
A
#
# COMPACT_ATOMS: atom_id res chain seq x y z
N MET A 1 -5.55 23.11 -23.19
CA MET A 1 -6.88 22.53 -23.04
C MET A 1 -7.18 22.43 -21.56
N ALA A 2 -8.39 22.75 -21.11
CA ALA A 2 -8.80 22.51 -19.73
C ALA A 2 -8.78 20.98 -19.47
N LYS A 3 -8.26 20.56 -18.30
CA LYS A 3 -8.33 19.16 -17.90
C LYS A 3 -9.79 18.76 -17.63
N ALA A 4 -10.13 17.51 -17.87
CA ALA A 4 -11.43 16.97 -17.49
C ALA A 4 -11.64 17.05 -15.98
N LYS A 5 -12.86 17.28 -15.54
CA LYS A 5 -13.26 17.26 -14.15
C LYS A 5 -13.58 15.83 -13.75
N PHE A 6 -13.17 15.41 -12.56
CA PHE A 6 -13.58 14.13 -12.01
C PHE A 6 -14.99 14.24 -11.44
N GLU A 7 -15.86 13.32 -11.83
CA GLU A 7 -17.22 13.22 -11.32
C GLU A 7 -17.36 11.95 -10.47
N ARG A 8 -17.81 12.10 -9.22
CA ARG A 8 -18.03 10.97 -8.31
C ARG A 8 -19.41 10.37 -8.59
N THR A 9 -19.46 9.41 -9.49
CA THR A 9 -20.72 8.71 -9.87
C THR A 9 -20.88 7.39 -9.13
N LYS A 10 -19.81 6.84 -8.58
CA LYS A 10 -19.76 5.51 -7.92
C LYS A 10 -18.95 5.59 -6.62
N PRO A 11 -19.18 4.67 -5.67
CA PRO A 11 -18.30 4.49 -4.52
C PRO A 11 -16.85 4.22 -4.96
N HIS A 12 -15.88 4.76 -4.22
CA HIS A 12 -14.46 4.63 -4.51
C HIS A 12 -13.80 3.61 -3.57
N CYS A 13 -13.05 2.67 -4.15
CA CYS A 13 -12.32 1.65 -3.43
C CYS A 13 -10.87 1.57 -3.92
N ASN A 14 -9.93 1.48 -2.99
CA ASN A 14 -8.52 1.28 -3.31
C ASN A 14 -8.18 -0.20 -3.18
N ILE A 15 -7.76 -0.83 -4.26
CA ILE A 15 -7.26 -2.20 -4.25
C ILE A 15 -5.85 -2.24 -4.84
N GLY A 16 -5.19 -3.36 -4.73
CA GLY A 16 -3.90 -3.52 -5.40
C GLY A 16 -3.45 -4.95 -5.46
N THR A 17 -2.42 -5.19 -6.27
CA THR A 17 -1.79 -6.49 -6.45
C THR A 17 -0.57 -6.63 -5.56
N ILE A 18 -0.50 -7.75 -4.84
CA ILE A 18 0.61 -8.17 -4.00
C ILE A 18 1.01 -9.60 -4.36
N GLY A 19 2.19 -10.06 -3.95
CA GLY A 19 2.66 -11.42 -4.20
C GLY A 19 4.11 -11.45 -4.71
N HIS A 20 4.62 -12.64 -4.95
CA HIS A 20 6.01 -12.88 -5.34
C HIS A 20 6.38 -12.21 -6.68
N VAL A 21 7.67 -11.96 -6.91
CA VAL A 21 8.19 -11.56 -8.23
C VAL A 21 7.86 -12.65 -9.27
N ASP A 22 7.62 -12.26 -10.50
CA ASP A 22 7.27 -13.14 -11.64
C ASP A 22 5.96 -13.94 -11.53
N HIS A 23 5.15 -13.73 -10.47
CA HIS A 23 3.81 -14.31 -10.39
C HIS A 23 2.77 -13.62 -11.27
N GLY A 24 3.13 -12.51 -11.94
CA GLY A 24 2.31 -11.85 -12.96
C GLY A 24 1.38 -10.75 -12.42
N LYS A 25 1.75 -10.05 -11.35
CA LYS A 25 0.98 -8.92 -10.78
C LYS A 25 0.68 -7.83 -11.80
N THR A 26 1.71 -7.27 -12.42
CA THR A 26 1.58 -6.22 -13.42
C THR A 26 0.84 -6.70 -14.68
N THR A 27 1.04 -7.97 -15.05
CA THR A 27 0.27 -8.60 -16.14
C THR A 27 -1.22 -8.68 -15.79
N LEU A 28 -1.55 -9.04 -14.54
CA LEU A 28 -2.93 -9.07 -14.07
C LEU A 28 -3.54 -7.67 -14.07
N THR A 29 -2.81 -6.66 -13.59
CA THR A 29 -3.24 -5.26 -13.61
C THR A 29 -3.56 -4.80 -15.04
N ALA A 30 -2.69 -5.12 -16.00
CA ALA A 30 -2.93 -4.84 -17.42
C ALA A 30 -4.16 -5.61 -17.97
N ALA A 31 -4.29 -6.90 -17.62
CA ALA A 31 -5.43 -7.72 -18.03
C ALA A 31 -6.76 -7.20 -17.50
N ILE A 32 -6.82 -6.79 -16.23
CA ILE A 32 -8.03 -6.18 -15.65
C ILE A 32 -8.45 -4.95 -16.45
N THR A 33 -7.52 -4.03 -16.75
CA THR A 33 -7.85 -2.83 -17.51
C THR A 33 -8.30 -3.15 -18.94
N ALA A 34 -7.68 -4.14 -19.61
CA ALA A 34 -8.00 -4.54 -20.96
C ALA A 34 -9.39 -5.21 -21.03
N VAL A 35 -9.68 -6.14 -20.12
CA VAL A 35 -10.97 -6.83 -20.06
C VAL A 35 -12.11 -5.85 -19.72
N LEU A 36 -11.91 -4.98 -18.73
CA LEU A 36 -12.91 -3.96 -18.38
C LEU A 36 -13.10 -2.96 -19.52
N ALA A 37 -12.04 -2.54 -20.23
CA ALA A 37 -12.19 -1.67 -21.40
C ALA A 37 -12.97 -2.33 -22.55
N ALA A 38 -12.86 -3.65 -22.70
CA ALA A 38 -13.58 -4.39 -23.72
C ALA A 38 -15.05 -4.64 -23.36
N ARG A 39 -15.39 -4.78 -22.08
CA ARG A 39 -16.69 -5.27 -21.60
C ARG A 39 -17.52 -4.25 -20.83
N VAL A 40 -16.91 -3.23 -20.23
CA VAL A 40 -17.58 -2.21 -19.41
C VAL A 40 -17.31 -0.83 -19.97
N ALA A 41 -18.37 -0.12 -20.33
CA ALA A 41 -18.26 1.21 -20.93
C ALA A 41 -17.57 2.21 -19.98
N GLY A 42 -16.78 3.11 -20.56
CA GLY A 42 -16.08 4.17 -19.81
C GLY A 42 -14.65 3.84 -19.40
N ASN A 43 -14.23 2.58 -19.52
CA ASN A 43 -12.86 2.16 -19.21
C ASN A 43 -11.91 2.35 -20.41
N THR A 44 -10.63 2.49 -20.08
CA THR A 44 -9.54 2.56 -21.06
C THR A 44 -8.47 1.54 -20.67
N ALA A 45 -8.07 0.70 -21.62
CA ALA A 45 -6.99 -0.24 -21.41
C ALA A 45 -5.67 0.49 -21.11
N THR A 46 -4.90 -0.03 -20.18
CA THR A 46 -3.57 0.45 -19.85
C THR A 46 -2.55 -0.63 -20.22
N ASP A 47 -1.70 -0.34 -21.18
CA ASP A 47 -0.65 -1.27 -21.59
C ASP A 47 0.35 -1.52 -20.46
N PHE A 48 0.90 -2.72 -20.39
CA PHE A 48 1.94 -3.12 -19.45
C PHE A 48 3.09 -2.08 -19.38
N ALA A 49 3.59 -1.63 -20.54
CA ALA A 49 4.65 -0.62 -20.62
C ALA A 49 4.27 0.76 -20.07
N ASN A 50 2.98 1.02 -19.83
CA ASN A 50 2.48 2.25 -19.23
C ASN A 50 2.22 2.09 -17.71
N ILE A 51 2.25 0.88 -17.19
CA ILE A 51 2.25 0.57 -15.75
C ILE A 51 3.69 0.68 -15.25
N ASP A 52 4.62 -0.13 -15.75
CA ASP A 52 6.05 -0.06 -15.44
C ASP A 52 6.73 1.00 -16.35
N LYS A 53 6.81 2.23 -15.85
CA LYS A 53 7.23 3.40 -16.64
C LYS A 53 8.73 3.68 -16.60
N ALA A 54 9.39 3.35 -15.48
CA ALA A 54 10.80 3.65 -15.31
C ALA A 54 11.68 2.83 -16.29
N PRO A 55 12.72 3.44 -16.89
CA PRO A 55 13.65 2.71 -17.75
C PRO A 55 14.22 1.45 -17.10
N GLU A 56 14.55 1.53 -15.79
CA GLU A 56 15.09 0.41 -15.02
C GLU A 56 14.08 -0.72 -14.82
N GLU A 57 12.78 -0.41 -14.66
CA GLU A 57 11.71 -1.39 -14.58
C GLU A 57 11.57 -2.19 -15.86
N ARG A 58 11.64 -1.48 -17.01
CA ARG A 58 11.56 -2.10 -18.34
C ARG A 58 12.78 -2.94 -18.68
N GLU A 59 13.97 -2.50 -18.28
CA GLU A 59 15.23 -3.21 -18.54
C GLU A 59 15.31 -4.50 -17.71
N ARG A 60 14.86 -4.46 -16.47
CA ARG A 60 14.90 -5.60 -15.54
C ARG A 60 13.67 -6.50 -15.61
N GLY A 61 12.57 -6.03 -16.20
CA GLY A 61 11.28 -6.72 -16.24
C GLY A 61 10.62 -6.89 -14.87
N ILE A 62 10.93 -6.01 -13.91
CA ILE A 62 10.38 -6.04 -12.55
C ILE A 62 9.84 -4.68 -12.15
N THR A 63 8.74 -4.64 -11.41
CA THR A 63 8.18 -3.42 -10.82
C THR A 63 9.05 -2.98 -9.64
N ILE A 64 9.50 -1.73 -9.66
CA ILE A 64 10.34 -1.11 -8.62
C ILE A 64 9.50 -0.15 -7.76
N SER A 65 8.74 0.72 -8.42
CA SER A 65 7.89 1.72 -7.79
C SER A 65 6.42 1.29 -7.88
N THR A 66 5.60 1.73 -6.91
CA THR A 66 4.15 1.53 -7.00
C THR A 66 3.59 2.28 -8.20
N ALA A 67 2.78 1.61 -9.00
CA ALA A 67 2.04 2.21 -10.09
C ALA A 67 0.56 2.31 -9.73
N HIS A 68 -0.09 3.42 -10.13
CA HIS A 68 -1.50 3.64 -9.90
C HIS A 68 -2.25 3.64 -11.22
N VAL A 69 -3.30 2.83 -11.30
CA VAL A 69 -4.19 2.70 -12.46
C VAL A 69 -5.63 2.89 -12.00
N GLU A 70 -6.47 3.52 -12.81
CA GLU A 70 -7.90 3.66 -12.55
C GLU A 70 -8.71 2.79 -13.50
N TYR A 71 -9.82 2.24 -12.99
CA TYR A 71 -10.85 1.60 -13.78
C TYR A 71 -12.18 1.52 -13.00
N GLU A 72 -13.23 1.12 -13.67
CA GLU A 72 -14.56 1.00 -13.06
C GLU A 72 -15.21 -0.33 -13.40
N THR A 73 -15.94 -0.88 -12.45
CA THR A 73 -16.99 -1.87 -12.68
C THR A 73 -18.35 -1.16 -12.87
N GLU A 74 -19.41 -1.90 -13.03
CA GLU A 74 -20.76 -1.31 -13.01
C GLU A 74 -21.08 -0.68 -11.65
N LYS A 75 -20.50 -1.23 -10.56
CA LYS A 75 -20.82 -0.87 -9.17
C LYS A 75 -19.88 0.17 -8.58
N ARG A 76 -18.56 0.12 -8.89
CA ARG A 76 -17.51 0.90 -8.20
C ARG A 76 -16.48 1.50 -9.13
N HIS A 77 -15.87 2.58 -8.66
CA HIS A 77 -14.63 3.15 -9.19
C HIS A 77 -13.46 2.66 -8.36
N TYR A 78 -12.40 2.18 -9.02
CA TYR A 78 -11.20 1.63 -8.38
C TYR A 78 -9.96 2.45 -8.66
N ALA A 79 -9.19 2.73 -7.61
CA ALA A 79 -7.78 3.03 -7.72
C ALA A 79 -7.01 1.73 -7.45
N HIS A 80 -6.24 1.27 -8.42
CA HIS A 80 -5.46 0.05 -8.33
C HIS A 80 -3.98 0.38 -8.15
N VAL A 81 -3.38 -0.15 -7.10
CA VAL A 81 -1.97 0.01 -6.77
C VAL A 81 -1.22 -1.26 -7.15
N ASP A 82 -0.42 -1.22 -8.19
CA ASP A 82 0.48 -2.32 -8.54
C ASP A 82 1.74 -2.25 -7.70
N CYS A 83 1.96 -3.25 -6.84
CA CYS A 83 3.07 -3.29 -5.89
C CYS A 83 4.26 -4.10 -6.42
N PRO A 84 5.50 -3.67 -6.13
CA PRO A 84 6.68 -4.46 -6.44
C PRO A 84 6.66 -5.80 -5.69
N GLY A 85 7.18 -6.85 -6.34
CA GLY A 85 7.27 -8.19 -5.74
C GLY A 85 8.64 -8.52 -5.16
N HIS A 86 9.70 -7.78 -5.53
CA HIS A 86 11.07 -8.09 -5.15
C HIS A 86 11.40 -7.61 -3.74
N ALA A 87 12.15 -8.41 -2.98
CA ALA A 87 12.54 -8.12 -1.59
C ALA A 87 13.25 -6.76 -1.39
N ASP A 88 14.03 -6.29 -2.37
CA ASP A 88 14.72 -5.01 -2.29
C ASP A 88 13.76 -3.81 -2.28
N TYR A 89 12.53 -3.98 -2.76
CA TYR A 89 11.54 -2.91 -2.89
C TYR A 89 10.38 -3.03 -1.90
N VAL A 90 10.53 -3.83 -0.85
CA VAL A 90 9.50 -4.04 0.19
C VAL A 90 9.01 -2.72 0.81
N LYS A 91 9.87 -1.71 0.92
CA LYS A 91 9.46 -0.37 1.37
C LYS A 91 8.34 0.23 0.49
N ASN A 92 8.45 0.07 -0.82
CA ASN A 92 7.43 0.54 -1.76
C ASN A 92 6.17 -0.33 -1.68
N MET A 93 6.33 -1.64 -1.47
CA MET A 93 5.20 -2.56 -1.21
C MET A 93 4.44 -2.16 0.05
N ILE A 94 5.12 -1.91 1.18
CA ILE A 94 4.49 -1.46 2.43
C ILE A 94 3.70 -0.18 2.22
N THR A 95 4.29 0.80 1.53
CA THR A 95 3.62 2.08 1.23
C THR A 95 2.39 1.88 0.35
N GLY A 96 2.47 1.03 -0.67
CA GLY A 96 1.35 0.71 -1.53
C GLY A 96 0.24 -0.05 -0.78
N ALA A 97 0.61 -1.08 -0.02
CA ALA A 97 -0.35 -1.87 0.73
C ALA A 97 -1.10 -1.06 1.81
N ALA A 98 -0.43 -0.11 2.45
CA ALA A 98 -1.07 0.78 3.43
C ALA A 98 -2.19 1.65 2.86
N GLN A 99 -2.29 1.76 1.53
CA GLN A 99 -3.34 2.51 0.85
C GLN A 99 -4.55 1.68 0.46
N MET A 100 -4.46 0.35 0.56
CA MET A 100 -5.48 -0.57 0.04
C MET A 100 -6.62 -0.76 1.04
N ASP A 101 -7.83 -0.80 0.52
CA ASP A 101 -9.04 -1.24 1.22
C ASP A 101 -9.22 -2.77 1.09
N GLY A 102 -8.52 -3.37 0.13
CA GLY A 102 -8.37 -4.81 -0.06
C GLY A 102 -7.25 -5.10 -1.05
N ALA A 103 -6.66 -6.28 -0.98
CA ALA A 103 -5.57 -6.71 -1.85
C ALA A 103 -5.94 -7.96 -2.67
N ILE A 104 -5.38 -8.04 -3.88
CA ILE A 104 -5.39 -9.22 -4.72
C ILE A 104 -4.01 -9.89 -4.57
N LEU A 105 -3.96 -11.02 -3.90
CA LEU A 105 -2.77 -11.83 -3.78
C LEU A 105 -2.61 -12.68 -5.03
N VAL A 106 -1.57 -12.41 -5.80
CA VAL A 106 -1.27 -13.14 -7.04
C VAL A 106 -0.27 -14.25 -6.76
N VAL A 107 -0.69 -15.48 -6.98
CA VAL A 107 0.15 -16.68 -6.83
C VAL A 107 0.16 -17.45 -8.15
N ALA A 108 1.35 -17.79 -8.67
CA ALA A 108 1.44 -18.61 -9.86
C ALA A 108 1.16 -20.08 -9.51
N ALA A 109 0.24 -20.72 -10.22
CA ALA A 109 -0.09 -22.14 -10.02
C ALA A 109 1.11 -23.06 -10.30
N THR A 110 2.07 -22.59 -11.09
CA THR A 110 3.32 -23.32 -11.38
C THR A 110 4.32 -23.34 -10.24
N ASP A 111 4.27 -22.34 -9.35
CA ASP A 111 5.34 -22.08 -8.37
C ASP A 111 4.84 -22.24 -6.92
N GLY A 112 3.52 -22.08 -6.69
CA GLY A 112 2.92 -22.15 -5.36
C GLY A 112 3.31 -20.96 -4.45
N VAL A 113 3.28 -21.19 -3.14
CA VAL A 113 3.61 -20.18 -2.13
C VAL A 113 5.12 -20.01 -2.02
N MET A 114 5.61 -18.81 -2.33
CA MET A 114 7.01 -18.45 -2.31
C MET A 114 7.34 -17.54 -1.12
N ALA A 115 8.63 -17.29 -0.86
CA ALA A 115 9.08 -16.51 0.29
C ALA A 115 8.46 -15.10 0.36
N GLN A 116 8.42 -14.37 -0.78
CA GLN A 116 7.78 -13.05 -0.80
C GLN A 116 6.25 -13.12 -0.72
N THR A 117 5.62 -14.24 -1.12
CA THR A 117 4.19 -14.44 -0.89
C THR A 117 3.87 -14.38 0.59
N LYS A 118 4.61 -15.14 1.41
CA LYS A 118 4.49 -15.13 2.89
C LYS A 118 4.77 -13.75 3.48
N GLU A 119 5.85 -13.10 3.05
CA GLU A 119 6.21 -11.75 3.50
C GLU A 119 5.13 -10.74 3.17
N HIS A 120 4.55 -10.80 1.96
CA HIS A 120 3.50 -9.86 1.55
C HIS A 120 2.19 -10.06 2.32
N ILE A 121 1.80 -11.31 2.62
CA ILE A 121 0.64 -11.59 3.48
C ILE A 121 0.86 -11.00 4.88
N LEU A 122 2.01 -11.28 5.48
CA LEU A 122 2.39 -10.76 6.79
C LEU A 122 2.36 -9.23 6.82
N LEU A 123 3.00 -8.59 5.85
CA LEU A 123 3.06 -7.12 5.75
C LEU A 123 1.67 -6.51 5.54
N SER A 124 0.84 -7.11 4.71
CA SER A 124 -0.55 -6.67 4.50
C SER A 124 -1.33 -6.69 5.82
N ARG A 125 -1.15 -7.73 6.63
CA ARG A 125 -1.74 -7.81 7.96
C ARG A 125 -1.26 -6.69 8.88
N GLN A 126 0.05 -6.41 8.85
CA GLN A 126 0.67 -5.38 9.71
C GLN A 126 0.26 -3.96 9.35
N VAL A 127 0.15 -3.65 8.05
CA VAL A 127 -0.32 -2.32 7.61
C VAL A 127 -1.83 -2.17 7.64
N GLY A 128 -2.55 -3.23 8.00
CA GLY A 128 -4.00 -3.18 8.23
C GLY A 128 -4.86 -3.36 6.98
N VAL A 129 -4.37 -4.03 5.93
CA VAL A 129 -5.21 -4.46 4.80
C VAL A 129 -6.29 -5.41 5.34
N PRO A 130 -7.58 -5.06 5.22
CA PRO A 130 -8.62 -5.83 5.89
C PRO A 130 -9.08 -7.06 5.11
N TYR A 131 -8.94 -7.08 3.78
CA TYR A 131 -9.45 -8.12 2.90
C TYR A 131 -8.40 -8.57 1.88
N ILE A 132 -8.29 -9.88 1.67
CA ILE A 132 -7.45 -10.47 0.62
C ILE A 132 -8.31 -11.39 -0.26
N ILE A 133 -8.15 -11.25 -1.58
CA ILE A 133 -8.69 -12.15 -2.59
C ILE A 133 -7.49 -12.77 -3.30
N VAL A 134 -7.52 -14.06 -3.55
CA VAL A 134 -6.43 -14.75 -4.27
C VAL A 134 -6.75 -14.84 -5.75
N PHE A 135 -5.80 -14.47 -6.58
CA PHE A 135 -5.82 -14.82 -8.00
C PHE A 135 -4.72 -15.85 -8.27
N LEU A 136 -5.14 -17.09 -8.47
CA LEU A 136 -4.25 -18.19 -8.84
C LEU A 136 -3.97 -18.09 -10.35
N ASN A 137 -2.81 -17.52 -10.67
CA ASN A 137 -2.41 -17.17 -12.02
C ASN A 137 -1.65 -18.30 -12.73
N LYS A 138 -1.50 -18.21 -14.04
CA LYS A 138 -0.80 -19.18 -14.92
C LYS A 138 -1.43 -20.58 -14.90
N CYS A 139 -2.73 -20.69 -14.65
CA CYS A 139 -3.43 -21.98 -14.67
C CYS A 139 -3.45 -22.62 -16.06
N ASP A 140 -3.24 -21.85 -17.12
CA ASP A 140 -3.06 -22.32 -18.50
C ASP A 140 -1.78 -23.15 -18.71
N MET A 141 -0.83 -23.08 -17.78
CA MET A 141 0.46 -23.80 -17.83
C MET A 141 0.48 -25.08 -17.00
N VAL A 142 -0.60 -25.39 -16.30
CA VAL A 142 -0.70 -26.58 -15.42
C VAL A 142 -1.77 -27.50 -15.95
N ASP A 143 -1.36 -28.65 -16.48
CA ASP A 143 -2.27 -29.66 -17.07
C ASP A 143 -2.94 -30.53 -16.01
N ASP A 144 -2.32 -30.66 -14.83
CA ASP A 144 -2.81 -31.51 -13.74
C ASP A 144 -3.67 -30.73 -12.74
N PRO A 145 -4.99 -30.98 -12.68
CA PRO A 145 -5.88 -30.30 -11.74
C PRO A 145 -5.51 -30.53 -10.27
N GLU A 146 -4.92 -31.70 -9.92
CA GLU A 146 -4.54 -32.01 -8.54
C GLU A 146 -3.42 -31.06 -8.05
N LEU A 147 -2.51 -30.63 -8.93
CA LEU A 147 -1.49 -29.66 -8.59
C LEU A 147 -2.10 -28.28 -8.27
N ILE A 148 -3.13 -27.90 -9.01
CA ILE A 148 -3.84 -26.63 -8.76
C ILE A 148 -4.53 -26.68 -7.39
N GLU A 149 -5.19 -27.79 -7.05
CA GLU A 149 -5.84 -27.98 -5.75
C GLU A 149 -4.83 -27.97 -4.59
N LEU A 150 -3.65 -28.55 -4.77
CA LEU A 150 -2.58 -28.52 -3.77
C LEU A 150 -2.11 -27.08 -3.50
N VAL A 151 -1.93 -26.28 -4.55
CA VAL A 151 -1.53 -24.86 -4.40
C VAL A 151 -2.65 -24.05 -3.74
N GLU A 152 -3.92 -24.32 -4.04
CA GLU A 152 -5.05 -23.70 -3.33
C GLU A 152 -5.02 -23.98 -1.84
N MET A 153 -4.80 -25.25 -1.46
CA MET A 153 -4.69 -25.65 -0.06
C MET A 153 -3.52 -24.95 0.64
N GLU A 154 -2.34 -24.92 0.01
CA GLU A 154 -1.15 -24.26 0.55
C GLU A 154 -1.38 -22.74 0.77
N VAL A 155 -1.99 -22.06 -0.20
CA VAL A 155 -2.31 -20.63 -0.10
C VAL A 155 -3.32 -20.37 1.01
N THR A 156 -4.36 -21.23 1.11
CA THR A 156 -5.39 -21.10 2.15
C THR A 156 -4.78 -21.26 3.53
N GLU A 157 -3.99 -22.31 3.76
CA GLU A 157 -3.31 -22.55 5.04
C GLU A 157 -2.42 -21.37 5.42
N GLN A 158 -1.68 -20.82 4.46
CA GLN A 158 -0.82 -19.67 4.71
C GLN A 158 -1.60 -18.39 5.05
N LEU A 159 -2.74 -18.14 4.42
CA LEU A 159 -3.60 -17.00 4.73
C LEU A 159 -4.23 -17.12 6.12
N GLU A 160 -4.72 -18.31 6.47
CA GLU A 160 -5.30 -18.60 7.79
C GLU A 160 -4.28 -18.44 8.92
N GLU A 161 -3.01 -18.84 8.71
CA GLU A 161 -1.91 -18.65 9.67
C GLU A 161 -1.72 -17.17 10.04
N TYR A 162 -1.91 -16.27 9.08
CA TYR A 162 -1.83 -14.82 9.31
C TYR A 162 -3.19 -14.17 9.64
N GLY A 163 -4.24 -14.96 9.85
CA GLY A 163 -5.55 -14.50 10.30
C GLY A 163 -6.43 -13.91 9.20
N PHE A 164 -6.20 -14.29 7.94
CA PHE A 164 -7.11 -14.05 6.82
C PHE A 164 -7.89 -15.32 6.54
N ASN A 165 -9.14 -15.39 7.00
CA ASN A 165 -10.00 -16.54 6.87
C ASN A 165 -10.96 -16.38 5.69
N ASP A 166 -11.38 -17.51 5.10
CA ASP A 166 -12.40 -17.55 4.04
C ASP A 166 -12.08 -16.63 2.83
N CYS A 167 -10.81 -16.52 2.46
CA CYS A 167 -10.39 -15.72 1.31
C CYS A 167 -10.84 -16.37 0.01
N PRO A 168 -11.59 -15.65 -0.86
CA PRO A 168 -11.96 -16.19 -2.18
C PRO A 168 -10.72 -16.46 -3.04
N ILE A 169 -10.76 -17.55 -3.81
CA ILE A 169 -9.70 -17.93 -4.76
C ILE A 169 -10.28 -18.01 -6.15
N ILE A 170 -9.75 -17.23 -7.08
CA ILE A 170 -10.11 -17.23 -8.49
C ILE A 170 -8.95 -17.82 -9.30
N LYS A 171 -9.22 -18.86 -10.10
CA LYS A 171 -8.26 -19.50 -10.99
C LYS A 171 -8.28 -18.84 -12.36
N GLY A 172 -7.10 -18.48 -12.89
CA GLY A 172 -7.05 -17.80 -14.18
C GLY A 172 -5.67 -17.75 -14.84
N SER A 173 -5.62 -17.11 -15.97
CA SER A 173 -4.41 -16.75 -16.68
C SER A 173 -4.49 -15.30 -17.14
N ALA A 174 -3.74 -14.44 -16.46
CA ALA A 174 -3.70 -13.01 -16.77
C ALA A 174 -3.16 -12.74 -18.18
N LEU A 175 -2.15 -13.51 -18.62
CA LEU A 175 -1.58 -13.38 -19.96
C LEU A 175 -2.60 -13.72 -21.05
N LYS A 176 -3.29 -14.86 -20.91
CA LYS A 176 -4.31 -15.29 -21.87
C LYS A 176 -5.52 -14.35 -21.89
N ALA A 177 -5.92 -13.82 -20.73
CA ALA A 177 -6.97 -12.80 -20.66
C ALA A 177 -6.57 -11.48 -21.34
N LEU A 178 -5.28 -11.10 -21.27
CA LEU A 178 -4.76 -9.94 -21.97
C LEU A 178 -4.69 -10.14 -23.48
N GLU A 179 -4.35 -11.38 -23.95
CA GLU A 179 -4.33 -11.75 -25.38
C GLU A 179 -5.74 -11.79 -25.98
N ASP A 180 -6.72 -12.30 -25.25
CA ASP A 180 -8.14 -12.35 -25.65
C ASP A 180 -9.07 -11.89 -24.49
N PRO A 181 -9.34 -10.58 -24.35
CA PRO A 181 -10.20 -10.04 -23.30
C PRO A 181 -11.64 -10.53 -23.35
N ASN A 182 -12.11 -11.04 -24.48
CA ASN A 182 -13.49 -11.56 -24.66
C ASN A 182 -13.60 -13.09 -24.52
N GLY A 183 -12.45 -13.77 -24.40
CA GLY A 183 -12.39 -15.22 -24.27
C GLY A 183 -12.65 -15.74 -22.86
N GLU A 184 -12.51 -17.05 -22.67
CA GLU A 184 -12.73 -17.76 -21.42
C GLU A 184 -11.90 -17.19 -20.25
N TRP A 185 -10.64 -16.84 -20.49
CA TRP A 185 -9.77 -16.27 -19.45
C TRP A 185 -10.17 -14.83 -19.09
N GLY A 186 -10.76 -14.09 -20.04
CA GLY A 186 -11.42 -12.82 -19.78
C GLY A 186 -12.63 -12.96 -18.85
N ASP A 187 -13.38 -14.06 -18.95
CA ASP A 187 -14.47 -14.37 -18.02
C ASP A 187 -13.96 -14.54 -16.58
N LYS A 188 -12.76 -15.13 -16.41
CA LYS A 188 -12.11 -15.28 -15.10
C LYS A 188 -11.69 -13.94 -14.50
N ILE A 189 -11.29 -12.97 -15.30
CA ILE A 189 -11.03 -11.60 -14.84
C ILE A 189 -12.34 -10.92 -14.41
N MET A 190 -13.44 -11.11 -15.15
CA MET A 190 -14.74 -10.59 -14.71
C MET A 190 -15.21 -11.25 -13.41
N GLU A 191 -15.03 -12.57 -13.25
CA GLU A 191 -15.31 -13.31 -12.01
C GLU A 191 -14.49 -12.73 -10.83
N LEU A 192 -13.20 -12.42 -11.05
CA LEU A 192 -12.36 -11.74 -10.06
C LEU A 192 -12.96 -10.38 -9.66
N MET A 193 -13.35 -9.56 -10.64
CA MET A 193 -13.88 -8.22 -10.36
C MET A 193 -15.26 -8.27 -9.69
N ASP A 194 -16.13 -9.22 -10.06
CA ASP A 194 -17.41 -9.46 -9.40
C ASP A 194 -17.20 -9.91 -7.94
N THR A 195 -16.16 -10.73 -7.71
CA THR A 195 -15.77 -11.15 -6.36
C THR A 195 -15.23 -9.97 -5.55
N VAL A 196 -14.39 -9.12 -6.13
CA VAL A 196 -13.90 -7.88 -5.49
C VAL A 196 -15.09 -6.97 -5.11
N ASP A 197 -16.04 -6.78 -6.02
CA ASP A 197 -17.25 -5.96 -5.81
C ASP A 197 -18.15 -6.50 -4.68
N SER A 198 -18.15 -7.80 -4.44
CA SER A 198 -19.05 -8.43 -3.47
C SER A 198 -18.38 -8.74 -2.12
N TYR A 199 -17.10 -9.10 -2.13
CA TYR A 199 -16.37 -9.52 -0.94
C TYR A 199 -15.80 -8.35 -0.14
N ILE A 200 -15.33 -7.29 -0.83
CA ILE A 200 -14.83 -6.08 -0.15
C ILE A 200 -16.03 -5.15 0.05
N PRO A 201 -16.41 -4.81 1.31
CA PRO A 201 -17.49 -3.85 1.57
C PRO A 201 -17.09 -2.44 1.12
N ASP A 202 -18.07 -1.53 1.00
CA ASP A 202 -17.77 -0.12 0.77
C ASP A 202 -16.97 0.43 1.96
N PRO A 203 -15.78 1.01 1.71
CA PRO A 203 -14.92 1.44 2.79
C PRO A 203 -15.54 2.61 3.58
N GLU A 204 -15.55 2.49 4.91
CA GLU A 204 -15.87 3.62 5.78
C GLU A 204 -14.76 4.68 5.70
N ARG A 205 -15.15 5.95 5.55
CA ARG A 205 -14.22 7.06 5.37
C ARG A 205 -14.36 8.09 6.50
N ASP A 206 -13.26 8.35 7.17
CA ASP A 206 -13.16 9.37 8.23
C ASP A 206 -13.16 10.80 7.65
N THR A 207 -14.23 11.22 6.98
CA THR A 207 -14.31 12.53 6.32
C THR A 207 -14.47 13.70 7.29
N ASP A 208 -15.02 13.46 8.47
CA ASP A 208 -15.30 14.48 9.50
C ASP A 208 -14.07 14.86 10.34
N LYS A 209 -13.01 14.05 10.28
CA LYS A 209 -11.73 14.35 10.96
C LYS A 209 -10.95 15.45 10.23
N PRO A 210 -10.02 16.14 10.91
CA PRO A 210 -9.10 17.06 10.24
C PRO A 210 -8.30 16.36 9.14
N PHE A 211 -8.13 17.05 7.99
CA PHE A 211 -7.40 16.52 6.85
C PHE A 211 -5.98 16.08 7.21
N LEU A 212 -5.60 14.91 6.70
CA LEU A 212 -4.24 14.36 6.77
C LEU A 212 -3.96 13.49 5.54
N MET A 213 -2.82 13.74 4.91
CA MET A 213 -2.31 12.97 3.77
C MET A 213 -0.80 12.70 3.94
N PRO A 214 -0.36 11.45 4.07
CA PRO A 214 1.05 11.09 4.00
C PRO A 214 1.60 11.34 2.59
N VAL A 215 2.83 11.89 2.51
CA VAL A 215 3.51 12.17 1.24
C VAL A 215 4.19 10.90 0.74
N GLU A 216 3.87 10.50 -0.49
CA GLU A 216 4.46 9.35 -1.17
C GLU A 216 5.55 9.76 -2.15
N ASP A 217 5.23 10.74 -2.99
CA ASP A 217 6.16 11.26 -3.98
C ASP A 217 5.99 12.77 -4.15
N VAL A 218 7.06 13.41 -4.63
CA VAL A 218 7.08 14.86 -4.86
C VAL A 218 7.74 15.15 -6.19
N PHE A 219 7.05 15.90 -7.03
CA PHE A 219 7.58 16.33 -8.31
C PHE A 219 7.19 17.77 -8.64
N THR A 220 7.84 18.33 -9.65
CA THR A 220 7.56 19.68 -10.11
C THR A 220 6.89 19.64 -11.48
N ILE A 221 5.81 20.40 -11.62
CA ILE A 221 5.20 20.66 -12.93
C ILE A 221 5.68 22.04 -13.41
N THR A 222 6.39 22.05 -14.53
CA THR A 222 6.89 23.29 -15.13
C THR A 222 5.77 24.33 -15.32
N GLY A 223 5.97 25.52 -14.77
CA GLY A 223 5.00 26.62 -14.82
C GLY A 223 3.80 26.50 -13.87
N ARG A 224 3.69 25.42 -13.08
CA ARG A 224 2.59 25.22 -12.11
C ARG A 224 3.06 25.15 -10.65
N GLY A 225 4.22 24.55 -10.39
CA GLY A 225 4.79 24.44 -9.04
C GLY A 225 5.02 23.01 -8.58
N THR A 226 5.13 22.84 -7.27
CA THR A 226 5.41 21.56 -6.61
C THR A 226 4.11 20.80 -6.37
N VAL A 227 4.12 19.51 -6.70
CA VAL A 227 3.02 18.58 -6.45
C VAL A 227 3.50 17.51 -5.48
N ALA A 228 2.75 17.31 -4.40
CA ALA A 228 2.92 16.16 -3.51
C ALA A 228 1.78 15.17 -3.76
N THR A 229 2.11 13.91 -3.89
CA THR A 229 1.14 12.82 -4.05
C THR A 229 0.99 12.02 -2.78
N GLY A 230 -0.18 11.44 -2.60
CA GLY A 230 -0.49 10.54 -1.51
C GLY A 230 -1.97 10.17 -1.48
N ARG A 231 -2.30 9.20 -0.64
CA ARG A 231 -3.68 8.88 -0.29
C ARG A 231 -4.12 9.77 0.86
N VAL A 232 -5.29 10.37 0.76
CA VAL A 232 -5.92 11.07 1.87
C VAL A 232 -6.29 10.04 2.95
N GLU A 233 -5.61 10.09 4.10
CA GLU A 233 -5.83 9.16 5.21
C GLU A 233 -7.14 9.48 5.92
N ARG A 234 -7.42 10.76 6.14
CA ARG A 234 -8.65 11.25 6.79
C ARG A 234 -8.97 12.69 6.40
N GLY A 235 -10.21 13.08 6.64
CA GLY A 235 -10.72 14.43 6.41
C GLY A 235 -11.03 14.74 4.95
N THR A 236 -11.29 16.02 4.71
CA THR A 236 -11.59 16.58 3.40
C THR A 236 -10.67 17.75 3.12
N LEU A 237 -10.21 17.89 1.89
CA LEU A 237 -9.34 18.94 1.39
C LEU A 237 -10.07 19.74 0.31
N HIS A 238 -10.13 21.06 0.46
CA HIS A 238 -10.70 21.96 -0.54
C HIS A 238 -9.62 22.84 -1.17
N LEU A 239 -9.91 23.36 -2.36
CA LEU A 239 -9.03 24.35 -2.99
C LEU A 239 -8.88 25.58 -2.10
N ASN A 240 -7.66 26.09 -2.01
CA ASN A 240 -7.22 27.20 -1.18
C ASN A 240 -7.18 26.94 0.34
N ASP A 241 -7.34 25.71 0.78
CA ASP A 241 -7.09 25.37 2.18
C ASP A 241 -5.62 25.65 2.56
N GLU A 242 -5.44 26.21 3.76
CA GLU A 242 -4.14 26.33 4.39
C GLU A 242 -3.71 24.98 5.00
N LEU A 243 -2.46 24.63 4.77
CA LEU A 243 -1.90 23.33 5.14
C LEU A 243 -0.53 23.50 5.81
N GLU A 244 -0.17 22.52 6.63
CA GLU A 244 1.16 22.33 7.19
C GLU A 244 1.78 21.03 6.65
N ILE A 245 3.08 21.10 6.35
CA ILE A 245 3.90 19.95 5.96
C ILE A 245 4.88 19.72 7.09
N LEU A 246 4.85 18.53 7.70
CA LEU A 246 5.60 18.21 8.90
C LEU A 246 6.08 16.75 8.94
N GLY A 247 7.05 16.49 9.80
CA GLY A 247 7.69 15.18 9.96
C GLY A 247 8.98 15.04 9.16
N VAL A 248 9.83 14.11 9.54
CA VAL A 248 11.15 13.80 8.98
C VAL A 248 12.15 14.96 9.11
N LYS A 249 11.72 16.19 8.86
CA LYS A 249 12.46 17.45 9.07
C LYS A 249 11.94 18.14 10.33
N GLU A 250 12.80 18.95 10.96
CA GLU A 250 12.42 19.69 12.18
C GLU A 250 11.47 20.86 11.86
N ASP A 251 11.64 21.45 10.67
CA ASP A 251 10.86 22.62 10.26
C ASP A 251 9.45 22.22 9.79
N VAL A 252 8.44 22.96 10.28
CA VAL A 252 7.07 22.89 9.78
C VAL A 252 6.89 23.91 8.68
N LEU A 253 6.55 23.47 7.48
CA LEU A 253 6.30 24.35 6.34
C LEU A 253 4.81 24.65 6.24
N LYS A 254 4.48 25.92 6.00
CA LYS A 254 3.10 26.35 5.69
C LYS A 254 2.92 26.52 4.20
N THR A 255 1.79 26.07 3.70
CA THR A 255 1.46 26.15 2.28
C THR A 255 -0.05 26.29 2.07
N VAL A 256 -0.44 26.49 0.82
CA VAL A 256 -1.85 26.54 0.40
C VAL A 256 -2.00 25.62 -0.81
N VAL A 257 -3.02 24.77 -0.81
CA VAL A 257 -3.35 23.96 -1.97
C VAL A 257 -4.01 24.81 -3.05
N THR A 258 -3.45 24.78 -4.26
CA THR A 258 -3.94 25.58 -5.41
C THR A 258 -4.54 24.73 -6.51
N GLY A 259 -4.43 23.41 -6.40
CA GLY A 259 -5.01 22.45 -7.33
C GLY A 259 -5.02 21.05 -6.73
N ILE A 260 -6.04 20.29 -7.03
CA ILE A 260 -6.18 18.89 -6.61
C ILE A 260 -6.45 18.09 -7.88
N GLU A 261 -5.70 17.01 -8.07
CA GLU A 261 -5.84 16.14 -9.23
C GLU A 261 -5.85 14.67 -8.80
N MET A 262 -6.72 13.89 -9.41
CA MET A 262 -6.75 12.44 -9.31
C MET A 262 -6.84 11.84 -10.71
N PHE A 263 -5.93 10.92 -11.08
CA PHE A 263 -5.84 10.32 -12.41
C PHE A 263 -5.88 11.34 -13.55
N ARG A 264 -5.12 12.44 -13.42
CA ARG A 264 -5.05 13.57 -14.38
C ARG A 264 -6.33 14.37 -14.56
N LYS A 265 -7.39 14.09 -13.80
CA LYS A 265 -8.63 14.85 -13.74
C LYS A 265 -8.58 15.83 -12.57
N GLN A 266 -9.19 17.00 -12.71
CA GLN A 266 -9.25 18.00 -11.64
C GLN A 266 -10.38 17.69 -10.67
N LEU A 267 -10.14 17.92 -9.37
CA LEU A 267 -11.13 17.85 -8.31
C LEU A 267 -11.31 19.24 -7.67
N ASP A 268 -12.52 19.54 -7.26
CA ASP A 268 -12.80 20.73 -6.41
C ASP A 268 -12.48 20.42 -4.94
N GLU A 269 -12.69 19.16 -4.54
CA GLU A 269 -12.41 18.64 -3.21
C GLU A 269 -11.86 17.20 -3.28
N ALA A 270 -11.03 16.84 -2.32
CA ALA A 270 -10.60 15.47 -2.08
C ALA A 270 -11.02 15.04 -0.68
N MET A 271 -11.37 13.77 -0.53
CA MET A 271 -11.80 13.19 0.75
C MET A 271 -10.99 11.95 1.12
N ALA A 272 -11.12 11.55 2.36
CA ALA A 272 -10.51 10.31 2.86
C ALA A 272 -10.69 9.15 1.88
N GLY A 273 -9.60 8.46 1.53
CA GLY A 273 -9.55 7.40 0.56
C GLY A 273 -9.08 7.79 -0.84
N ASP A 274 -9.12 9.07 -1.21
CA ASP A 274 -8.66 9.52 -2.54
C ASP A 274 -7.14 9.49 -2.67
N ASN A 275 -6.65 9.00 -3.81
CA ASN A 275 -5.24 9.09 -4.20
C ASN A 275 -5.04 10.34 -5.05
N ILE A 276 -4.44 11.36 -4.49
CA ILE A 276 -4.37 12.68 -5.11
C ILE A 276 -2.94 13.19 -5.32
N GLY A 277 -2.84 14.12 -6.27
CA GLY A 277 -1.73 15.07 -6.37
C GLY A 277 -2.20 16.45 -5.93
N ALA A 278 -1.67 16.95 -4.83
CA ALA A 278 -1.93 18.29 -4.31
C ALA A 278 -0.88 19.27 -4.85
N LEU A 279 -1.32 20.26 -5.60
CA LEU A 279 -0.47 21.36 -6.09
C LEU A 279 -0.33 22.39 -4.98
N LEU A 280 0.90 22.61 -4.52
CA LEU A 280 1.23 23.40 -3.35
C LEU A 280 1.91 24.71 -3.74
N ARG A 281 1.48 25.83 -3.11
CA ARG A 281 2.02 27.15 -3.37
C ARG A 281 3.11 27.53 -2.36
N GLY A 282 4.20 28.14 -2.87
CA GLY A 282 5.24 28.74 -2.01
C GLY A 282 6.21 27.72 -1.42
N VAL A 283 6.18 26.46 -1.88
CA VAL A 283 7.12 25.43 -1.47
C VAL A 283 7.82 24.82 -2.67
N ASN A 284 9.11 24.53 -2.52
CA ASN A 284 9.93 23.90 -3.54
C ASN A 284 10.01 22.38 -3.32
N ARG A 285 10.33 21.65 -4.39
CA ARG A 285 10.43 20.18 -4.35
C ARG A 285 11.42 19.66 -3.30
N ASP A 286 12.56 20.35 -3.14
CA ASP A 286 13.65 20.00 -2.20
C ASP A 286 13.27 20.22 -0.72
N GLN A 287 12.24 21.03 -0.47
CA GLN A 287 11.72 21.26 0.88
C GLN A 287 10.80 20.12 1.36
N ILE A 288 10.18 19.39 0.43
CA ILE A 288 9.25 18.32 0.75
C ILE A 288 9.93 16.98 0.43
N VAL A 289 9.76 16.01 1.31
CA VAL A 289 10.28 14.65 1.12
C VAL A 289 9.21 13.60 1.41
N ARG A 290 9.34 12.43 0.79
CA ARG A 290 8.54 11.26 1.13
C ARG A 290 8.63 10.98 2.64
N GLY A 291 7.50 10.62 3.23
CA GLY A 291 7.42 10.31 4.65
C GLY A 291 6.95 11.45 5.54
N GLN A 292 6.98 12.70 5.04
CA GLN A 292 6.27 13.79 5.69
C GLN A 292 4.76 13.59 5.56
N VAL A 293 4.00 14.33 6.36
CA VAL A 293 2.54 14.43 6.20
C VAL A 293 2.13 15.84 5.86
N ILE A 294 1.06 15.97 5.10
CA ILE A 294 0.37 17.23 4.84
C ILE A 294 -0.92 17.20 5.65
N ALA A 295 -1.13 18.17 6.50
CA ALA A 295 -2.26 18.19 7.41
C ALA A 295 -2.87 19.59 7.57
N LYS A 296 -4.09 19.65 8.11
CA LYS A 296 -4.71 20.89 8.54
C LYS A 296 -3.88 21.51 9.66
N PRO A 297 -3.60 22.83 9.66
CA PRO A 297 -2.73 23.45 10.63
C PRO A 297 -3.11 23.17 12.09
N GLY A 298 -2.09 22.80 12.90
CA GLY A 298 -2.24 22.56 14.32
C GLY A 298 -2.99 21.27 14.71
N THR A 299 -3.25 20.37 13.77
CA THR A 299 -4.01 19.12 14.05
C THR A 299 -3.14 17.88 14.22
N VAL A 300 -1.87 17.96 13.87
CA VAL A 300 -0.89 16.88 13.97
C VAL A 300 0.40 17.42 14.58
N THR A 301 1.05 16.61 15.40
CA THR A 301 2.35 16.93 16.02
C THR A 301 3.38 15.87 15.63
N CYS A 302 4.66 16.28 15.64
CA CYS A 302 5.77 15.38 15.37
C CYS A 302 6.46 15.02 16.69
N HIS A 303 6.81 13.76 16.80
CA HIS A 303 7.39 13.21 18.02
C HIS A 303 8.51 12.25 17.67
N HIS A 304 9.47 12.11 18.56
CA HIS A 304 10.58 11.17 18.38
C HIS A 304 10.71 10.18 19.55
N LYS A 305 10.04 10.42 20.69
CA LYS A 305 10.09 9.52 21.84
C LYS A 305 8.70 9.11 22.31
N PHE A 306 8.45 7.82 22.39
CA PHE A 306 7.15 7.24 22.75
C PHE A 306 7.30 5.84 23.37
N THR A 307 6.27 5.37 24.08
CA THR A 307 6.13 3.95 24.42
C THR A 307 5.27 3.24 23.38
N ALA A 308 5.54 1.98 23.14
CA ALA A 308 4.77 1.16 22.22
C ALA A 308 4.61 -0.27 22.73
N GLN A 309 3.45 -0.86 22.44
CA GLN A 309 3.27 -2.31 22.51
C GLN A 309 3.88 -2.91 21.24
N VAL A 310 4.84 -3.81 21.40
CA VAL A 310 5.59 -4.40 20.28
C VAL A 310 5.51 -5.92 20.36
N TYR A 311 5.12 -6.54 19.26
CA TYR A 311 5.22 -7.96 19.04
C TYR A 311 6.46 -8.27 18.20
N VAL A 312 7.29 -9.17 18.67
CA VAL A 312 8.52 -9.60 17.98
C VAL A 312 8.24 -10.91 17.25
N LEU A 313 8.32 -10.87 15.91
CA LEU A 313 8.05 -12.03 15.08
C LEU A 313 8.98 -13.19 15.37
N THR A 314 8.44 -14.39 15.42
CA THR A 314 9.18 -15.64 15.53
C THR A 314 9.95 -15.96 14.24
N LYS A 315 10.86 -16.94 14.31
CA LYS A 315 11.56 -17.44 13.14
C LYS A 315 10.59 -18.03 12.09
N ASP A 316 9.57 -18.72 12.54
CA ASP A 316 8.58 -19.38 11.66
C ASP A 316 7.71 -18.36 10.94
N GLU A 317 7.47 -17.20 11.55
CA GLU A 317 6.83 -16.02 10.94
C GLU A 317 7.79 -15.19 10.05
N GLY A 318 9.00 -15.68 9.76
CA GLY A 318 10.01 -14.97 8.96
C GLY A 318 10.81 -13.92 9.74
N GLY A 319 10.58 -13.79 11.03
CA GLY A 319 11.25 -12.84 11.93
C GLY A 319 12.64 -13.26 12.40
N ARG A 320 12.96 -12.87 13.63
CA ARG A 320 14.25 -13.16 14.26
C ARG A 320 14.30 -14.58 14.82
N HIS A 321 15.53 -15.12 14.92
CA HIS A 321 15.81 -16.37 15.63
C HIS A 321 16.68 -16.16 16.88
N THR A 322 17.08 -14.91 17.15
CA THR A 322 17.89 -14.52 18.31
C THR A 322 17.22 -13.39 19.07
N PRO A 323 17.40 -13.32 20.40
CA PRO A 323 16.90 -12.19 21.18
C PRO A 323 17.62 -10.90 20.80
N PHE A 324 17.02 -9.77 21.18
CA PHE A 324 17.71 -8.48 21.19
C PHE A 324 17.74 -7.90 22.61
N PHE A 325 18.62 -6.96 22.80
CA PHE A 325 18.93 -6.34 24.10
C PHE A 325 18.64 -4.83 24.04
N ASN A 326 18.76 -4.16 25.17
CA ASN A 326 18.70 -2.70 25.22
C ASN A 326 19.64 -2.05 24.20
N ASN A 327 19.23 -0.89 23.69
CA ASN A 327 19.90 -0.16 22.61
C ASN A 327 19.88 -0.86 21.25
N TYR A 328 18.96 -1.80 21.03
CA TYR A 328 18.67 -2.35 19.71
C TYR A 328 18.23 -1.25 18.75
N ARG A 329 18.77 -1.22 17.53
CA ARG A 329 18.59 -0.13 16.56
C ARG A 329 18.07 -0.61 15.21
N PRO A 330 16.78 -0.99 15.12
CA PRO A 330 16.14 -1.34 13.86
C PRO A 330 15.62 -0.10 13.11
N GLN A 331 14.99 -0.35 11.95
CA GLN A 331 14.21 0.63 11.22
C GLN A 331 12.74 0.48 11.59
N PHE A 332 12.09 1.62 11.83
CA PHE A 332 10.66 1.73 12.10
C PHE A 332 9.95 2.31 10.89
N TYR A 333 8.91 1.65 10.43
CA TYR A 333 8.14 2.03 9.25
C TYR A 333 6.79 2.58 9.70
N PHE A 334 6.60 3.89 9.53
CA PHE A 334 5.36 4.60 9.81
C PHE A 334 4.80 5.14 8.49
N ARG A 335 3.56 4.83 8.14
CA ARG A 335 2.94 5.31 6.89
C ARG A 335 3.88 5.15 5.68
N THR A 336 4.38 6.26 5.15
CA THR A 336 5.27 6.30 3.98
C THR A 336 6.75 6.52 4.31
N THR A 337 7.10 6.62 5.62
CA THR A 337 8.49 6.84 6.07
C THR A 337 9.09 5.63 6.76
N ASP A 338 10.40 5.55 6.72
CA ASP A 338 11.20 4.68 7.58
C ASP A 338 12.24 5.53 8.34
N VAL A 339 12.41 5.23 9.61
CA VAL A 339 13.33 5.95 10.48
C VAL A 339 14.02 4.97 11.43
N THR A 340 15.31 5.14 11.63
CA THR A 340 16.05 4.37 12.64
C THR A 340 15.67 4.87 14.03
N GLY A 341 15.48 3.95 14.97
CA GLY A 341 15.24 4.27 16.37
C GLY A 341 15.95 3.33 17.31
N VAL A 342 16.03 3.71 18.56
CA VAL A 342 16.62 2.94 19.66
C VAL A 342 15.51 2.38 20.52
N CYS A 343 15.55 1.07 20.80
CA CYS A 343 14.64 0.40 21.72
C CYS A 343 15.25 0.38 23.13
N GLU A 344 14.48 0.83 24.11
CA GLU A 344 14.75 0.68 25.54
C GLU A 344 13.74 -0.28 26.13
N LEU A 345 14.22 -1.42 26.63
CA LEU A 345 13.38 -2.42 27.30
C LEU A 345 12.95 -1.95 28.70
N PRO A 346 11.80 -2.41 29.20
CA PRO A 346 11.33 -2.03 30.54
C PRO A 346 12.30 -2.48 31.62
N ALA A 347 12.32 -1.75 32.75
CA ALA A 347 13.20 -2.04 33.87
C ALA A 347 13.04 -3.50 34.35
N GLY A 348 14.15 -4.20 34.48
CA GLY A 348 14.18 -5.61 34.87
C GLY A 348 14.09 -6.62 33.72
N THR A 349 13.94 -6.15 32.46
CA THR A 349 13.97 -6.98 31.27
C THR A 349 15.34 -6.85 30.63
N GLU A 350 16.12 -7.93 30.63
CA GLU A 350 17.47 -7.95 30.05
C GLU A 350 17.45 -8.13 28.54
N MET A 351 16.50 -8.91 28.03
CA MET A 351 16.38 -9.23 26.59
C MET A 351 14.92 -9.42 26.19
N CYS A 352 14.64 -9.30 24.91
CA CYS A 352 13.36 -9.60 24.27
C CYS A 352 13.55 -10.76 23.30
N MET A 353 12.72 -11.80 23.45
CA MET A 353 12.77 -13.01 22.62
C MET A 353 11.83 -12.90 21.42
N PRO A 354 12.13 -13.60 20.31
CA PRO A 354 11.12 -13.83 19.27
C PRO A 354 9.85 -14.48 19.86
N GLY A 355 8.69 -13.94 19.52
CA GLY A 355 7.39 -14.34 20.07
C GLY A 355 6.93 -13.50 21.27
N ASP A 356 7.77 -12.65 21.83
CA ASP A 356 7.39 -11.79 22.94
C ASP A 356 6.49 -10.64 22.49
N ASN A 357 5.56 -10.28 23.39
CA ASN A 357 4.79 -9.05 23.31
C ASN A 357 5.20 -8.16 24.48
N VAL A 358 5.86 -7.06 24.20
CA VAL A 358 6.52 -6.24 25.21
C VAL A 358 6.18 -4.74 25.01
N GLU A 359 5.93 -4.03 26.09
CA GLU A 359 5.90 -2.58 26.07
C GLU A 359 7.32 -2.05 26.22
N MET A 360 7.78 -1.24 25.25
CA MET A 360 9.11 -0.64 25.28
C MET A 360 9.09 0.84 24.94
N THR A 361 10.12 1.56 25.35
CA THR A 361 10.34 2.93 24.93
C THR A 361 11.15 2.95 23.65
N ILE A 362 10.72 3.77 22.68
CA ILE A 362 11.39 3.92 21.39
C ILE A 362 11.75 5.39 21.21
N GLU A 363 13.01 5.64 20.83
CA GLU A 363 13.53 6.97 20.52
C GLU A 363 14.04 6.97 19.07
N LEU A 364 13.36 7.74 18.20
CA LEU A 364 13.68 7.87 16.77
C LEU A 364 14.76 8.92 16.55
N ILE A 365 15.58 8.74 15.52
CA ILE A 365 16.62 9.73 15.15
C ILE A 365 16.07 10.97 14.46
N HIS A 366 14.82 10.93 13.93
CA HIS A 366 14.11 12.03 13.33
C HIS A 366 12.66 12.04 13.82
N PRO A 367 12.04 13.21 13.96
CA PRO A 367 10.64 13.30 14.37
C PRO A 367 9.70 12.74 13.28
N VAL A 368 8.68 12.06 13.71
CA VAL A 368 7.63 11.51 12.85
C VAL A 368 6.28 12.06 13.29
N ALA A 369 5.44 12.41 12.33
CA ALA A 369 4.05 12.78 12.60
C ALA A 369 3.31 11.56 13.16
N MET A 370 2.98 11.57 14.44
CA MET A 370 2.35 10.45 15.10
C MET A 370 1.28 10.86 16.10
N GLU A 371 0.44 9.91 16.39
CA GLU A 371 -0.60 10.00 17.40
C GLU A 371 -0.73 8.64 18.11
N GLN A 372 -1.32 8.64 19.28
CA GLN A 372 -1.58 7.41 20.03
C GLN A 372 -2.43 6.45 19.18
N GLY A 373 -2.02 5.20 19.16
CA GLY A 373 -2.68 4.15 18.38
C GLY A 373 -2.13 3.94 16.98
N LEU A 374 -1.22 4.80 16.50
CA LEU A 374 -0.57 4.60 15.20
C LEU A 374 0.24 3.30 15.21
N THR A 375 0.06 2.48 14.18
CA THR A 375 0.78 1.22 14.00
C THR A 375 2.05 1.43 13.18
N PHE A 376 3.03 0.55 13.39
CA PHE A 376 4.30 0.54 12.65
C PHE A 376 4.87 -0.86 12.52
N ALA A 377 5.68 -1.06 11.50
CA ALA A 377 6.49 -2.26 11.34
C ALA A 377 7.94 -2.01 11.77
N ILE A 378 8.60 -3.05 12.27
CA ILE A 378 10.03 -3.02 12.65
C ILE A 378 10.79 -3.92 11.68
N ARG A 379 11.85 -3.38 11.07
CA ARG A 379 12.66 -4.11 10.09
C ARG A 379 14.16 -4.06 10.41
N GLU A 380 14.82 -5.17 10.11
CA GLU A 380 16.27 -5.33 10.24
C GLU A 380 16.80 -6.19 9.08
N GLY A 381 17.89 -5.74 8.44
CA GLY A 381 18.54 -6.52 7.39
C GLY A 381 17.63 -6.93 6.22
N GLY A 382 16.65 -6.08 5.87
CA GLY A 382 15.70 -6.36 4.79
C GLY A 382 14.51 -7.24 5.19
N ARG A 383 14.40 -7.66 6.47
CA ARG A 383 13.29 -8.49 6.98
C ARG A 383 12.45 -7.74 7.98
N THR A 384 11.16 -8.04 8.01
CA THR A 384 10.29 -7.61 9.08
C THR A 384 10.52 -8.49 10.30
N VAL A 385 10.84 -7.86 11.43
CA VAL A 385 11.19 -8.57 12.68
C VAL A 385 10.21 -8.31 13.81
N GLY A 386 9.26 -7.40 13.59
CA GLY A 386 8.23 -7.10 14.56
C GLY A 386 7.25 -6.06 14.03
N SER A 387 6.20 -5.86 14.80
CA SER A 387 5.22 -4.80 14.62
C SER A 387 4.84 -4.21 15.96
N GLY A 388 4.38 -2.96 15.94
CA GLY A 388 3.98 -2.31 17.17
C GLY A 388 2.91 -1.25 16.96
N ARG A 389 2.41 -0.77 18.10
CA ARG A 389 1.42 0.29 18.16
C ARG A 389 1.84 1.31 19.20
N VAL A 390 1.81 2.59 18.85
CA VAL A 390 2.12 3.69 19.78
C VAL A 390 1.13 3.68 20.93
N ALA A 391 1.65 3.52 22.15
CA ALA A 391 0.85 3.50 23.37
C ALA A 391 0.77 4.88 24.01
N THR A 392 1.92 5.53 24.24
CA THR A 392 1.98 6.87 24.85
C THR A 392 3.09 7.67 24.20
N ILE A 393 2.81 8.92 23.88
CA ILE A 393 3.80 9.88 23.38
C ILE A 393 4.50 10.54 24.57
N ILE A 394 5.82 10.60 24.54
CA ILE A 394 6.66 11.17 25.61
C ILE A 394 7.19 12.54 25.17
N GLU A 395 7.77 12.63 23.94
CA GLU A 395 8.39 13.85 23.43
C GLU A 395 8.33 13.94 21.91
#